data_fec02e65186fefe5130da58a39d3090b
#
_entry.id   fec02e65186fefe5130da58a39d3090b
#
_cell.length_a   1.000
_cell.length_b   1.000
_cell.length_c   1.000
_cell.angle_alpha   90.00
_cell.angle_beta   90.00
_cell.angle_gamma   90.00
#
_symmetry.space_group_name_H-M   'P 1'
#
loop_
_entity.id
_entity.type
_entity.pdbx_description
1 polymer ?
#
loop_
_entity_poly.entity_id
_entity_poly.type
_entity_poly.pdbx_seq_one_letter_code
_entity_poly.pdbx_strand_id
1 'polypeptide(L)'
;RWHEALLIAAGEVNKDRSPYASKTAIRDVHSRRQANLEYLKSCELENKVTGERIDLISKVMGSISNPEIRRMELMNTIAGIERYAAGQGDVGMFITITTPSKYHPTRQVGKGDKKTVQLNHGWNETAFTPKDGQRYLCRIWSLMRTAFKDNGLQVYGMRVVEPHHDGTPHWHMMLFCK
;
A
#
# COMPACT_ATOMS: atom_id res chain seq x y z
N ARG A 1 -2.07 -18.66 -2.67
CA ARG A 1 -0.80 -17.90 -2.76
C ARG A 1 -0.02 -18.27 -4.03
N TRP A 2 0.30 -19.56 -4.25
CA TRP A 2 1.01 -20.03 -5.45
C TRP A 2 0.24 -19.74 -6.77
N HIS A 3 -1.10 -19.83 -6.76
CA HIS A 3 -1.94 -19.52 -7.91
C HIS A 3 -1.82 -18.06 -8.35
N GLU A 4 -1.79 -17.11 -7.41
CA GLU A 4 -1.57 -15.69 -7.72
C GLU A 4 -0.16 -15.45 -8.29
N ALA A 5 0.86 -16.09 -7.71
CA ALA A 5 2.22 -16.01 -8.22
C ALA A 5 2.33 -16.53 -9.66
N LEU A 6 1.62 -17.62 -9.99
CA LEU A 6 1.53 -18.15 -11.35
C LEU A 6 0.87 -17.16 -12.31
N LEU A 7 -0.24 -16.53 -11.91
CA LEU A 7 -0.95 -15.53 -12.73
C LEU A 7 -0.12 -14.27 -12.96
N ILE A 8 0.65 -13.85 -11.96
CA ILE A 8 1.62 -12.76 -12.10
C ILE A 8 2.71 -13.15 -13.12
N ALA A 9 3.29 -14.34 -12.99
CA ALA A 9 4.31 -14.85 -13.91
C ALA A 9 3.79 -15.04 -15.33
N ALA A 10 2.52 -15.43 -15.49
CA ALA A 10 1.84 -15.54 -16.78
C ALA A 10 1.47 -14.18 -17.41
N GLY A 11 1.70 -13.06 -16.70
CA GLY A 11 1.41 -11.72 -17.20
C GLY A 11 -0.07 -11.33 -17.14
N GLU A 12 -0.89 -12.00 -16.33
CA GLU A 12 -2.28 -11.62 -16.10
C GLU A 12 -2.40 -10.37 -15.22
N VAL A 13 -1.37 -10.09 -14.41
CA VAL A 13 -1.25 -8.86 -13.62
C VAL A 13 -0.29 -7.93 -14.35
N ASN A 14 -0.84 -6.89 -14.95
CA ASN A 14 -0.09 -5.87 -15.70
C ASN A 14 -0.91 -4.57 -15.80
N LYS A 15 -0.29 -3.52 -16.29
CA LYS A 15 -0.87 -2.18 -16.41
C LYS A 15 -2.22 -2.16 -17.15
N ASP A 16 -2.36 -2.96 -18.20
CA ASP A 16 -3.50 -2.89 -19.12
C ASP A 16 -4.65 -3.84 -18.74
N ARG A 17 -4.35 -4.93 -18.00
CA ARG A 17 -5.34 -5.95 -17.62
C ARG A 17 -5.81 -5.79 -16.17
N SER A 18 -4.88 -5.85 -15.24
CA SER A 18 -5.17 -5.76 -13.80
C SER A 18 -3.89 -5.33 -13.05
N PRO A 19 -3.79 -4.05 -12.64
CA PRO A 19 -2.51 -3.47 -12.25
C PRO A 19 -1.93 -3.98 -10.92
N TYR A 20 -2.75 -4.50 -10.00
CA TYR A 20 -2.30 -4.82 -8.63
C TYR A 20 -2.51 -6.28 -8.22
N ALA A 21 -3.46 -6.97 -8.81
CA ALA A 21 -3.77 -8.35 -8.48
C ALA A 21 -4.52 -9.00 -9.64
N SER A 22 -4.55 -10.32 -9.71
CA SER A 22 -5.34 -11.02 -10.72
C SER A 22 -6.85 -10.76 -10.54
N LYS A 23 -7.62 -10.85 -11.64
CA LYS A 23 -9.08 -10.73 -11.58
C LYS A 23 -9.70 -11.75 -10.64
N THR A 24 -9.12 -12.94 -10.54
CA THR A 24 -9.55 -13.98 -9.60
C THR A 24 -9.35 -13.54 -8.16
N ALA A 25 -8.16 -13.03 -7.80
CA ALA A 25 -7.89 -12.55 -6.45
C ALA A 25 -8.81 -11.37 -6.08
N ILE A 26 -9.06 -10.45 -7.01
CA ILE A 26 -10.00 -9.35 -6.80
C ILE A 26 -11.40 -9.86 -6.52
N ARG A 27 -11.92 -10.80 -7.34
CA ARG A 27 -13.23 -11.40 -7.14
C ARG A 27 -13.34 -12.10 -5.80
N ASP A 28 -12.33 -12.88 -5.41
CA ASP A 28 -12.31 -13.61 -4.14
C ASP A 28 -12.31 -12.67 -2.93
N VAL A 29 -11.61 -11.52 -3.03
CA VAL A 29 -11.65 -10.48 -2.00
C VAL A 29 -13.02 -9.83 -1.92
N HIS A 30 -13.66 -9.54 -3.06
CA HIS A 30 -15.01 -8.99 -3.09
C HIS A 30 -16.03 -9.94 -2.47
N SER A 31 -15.99 -11.24 -2.83
CA SER A 31 -16.89 -12.25 -2.28
C SER A 31 -16.73 -12.39 -0.77
N ARG A 32 -15.50 -12.40 -0.27
CA ARG A 32 -15.25 -12.45 1.18
C ARG A 32 -15.72 -11.19 1.90
N ARG A 33 -15.54 -10.02 1.30
CA ARG A 33 -16.05 -8.76 1.86
C ARG A 33 -17.58 -8.77 1.95
N GLN A 34 -18.25 -9.24 0.89
CA GLN A 34 -19.70 -9.34 0.86
C GLN A 34 -20.20 -10.29 1.97
N ALA A 35 -19.63 -11.48 2.05
CA ALA A 35 -19.99 -12.47 3.10
C ALA A 35 -19.75 -11.90 4.51
N ASN A 36 -18.64 -11.16 4.71
CA ASN A 36 -18.35 -10.53 5.99
C ASN A 36 -19.36 -9.41 6.32
N LEU A 37 -19.79 -8.62 5.35
CA LEU A 37 -20.82 -7.60 5.56
C LEU A 37 -22.16 -8.23 5.93
N GLU A 38 -22.57 -9.31 5.27
CA GLU A 38 -23.80 -10.06 5.62
C GLU A 38 -23.72 -10.64 7.04
N TYR A 39 -22.57 -11.18 7.42
CA TYR A 39 -22.34 -11.64 8.80
C TYR A 39 -22.44 -10.48 9.80
N LEU A 40 -21.82 -9.33 9.54
CA LEU A 40 -21.87 -8.19 10.44
C LEU A 40 -23.29 -7.62 10.63
N LYS A 41 -24.15 -7.72 9.62
CA LYS A 41 -25.57 -7.34 9.72
C LYS A 41 -26.36 -8.21 10.70
N SER A 42 -25.92 -9.45 10.93
CA SER A 42 -26.54 -10.35 11.90
C SER A 42 -25.98 -10.21 13.33
N CYS A 43 -24.99 -9.34 13.53
CA CYS A 43 -24.33 -9.18 14.82
C CYS A 43 -24.81 -7.92 15.54
N GLU A 44 -25.08 -8.07 16.83
CA GLU A 44 -25.38 -6.96 17.74
C GLU A 44 -24.37 -6.92 18.88
N LEU A 45 -24.07 -5.73 19.37
CA LEU A 45 -23.31 -5.51 20.61
C LEU A 45 -24.29 -5.17 21.72
N GLU A 46 -24.23 -5.89 22.84
CA GLU A 46 -25.00 -5.62 24.02
C GLU A 46 -24.11 -5.12 25.16
N ASN A 47 -24.45 -3.96 25.71
CA ASN A 47 -23.85 -3.47 26.93
C ASN A 47 -24.39 -4.28 28.14
N LYS A 48 -23.54 -5.08 28.75
CA LYS A 48 -23.94 -5.96 29.88
C LYS A 48 -24.41 -5.20 31.11
N VAL A 49 -24.13 -3.92 31.24
CA VAL A 49 -24.53 -3.10 32.40
C VAL A 49 -25.87 -2.39 32.14
N THR A 50 -26.01 -1.80 30.95
CA THR A 50 -27.22 -1.00 30.61
C THR A 50 -28.25 -1.77 29.81
N GLY A 51 -27.92 -2.94 29.25
CA GLY A 51 -28.78 -3.71 28.35
C GLY A 51 -28.96 -3.05 26.96
N GLU A 52 -28.25 -1.94 26.70
CA GLU A 52 -28.33 -1.26 25.42
C GLU A 52 -27.74 -2.13 24.30
N ARG A 53 -28.48 -2.25 23.20
CA ARG A 53 -28.04 -2.98 22.01
C ARG A 53 -27.71 -2.03 20.90
N ILE A 54 -26.60 -2.31 20.22
CA ILE A 54 -26.08 -1.53 19.12
C ILE A 54 -25.81 -2.46 17.95
N ASP A 55 -26.32 -2.11 16.80
CA ASP A 55 -26.05 -2.77 15.53
C ASP A 55 -24.56 -2.67 15.16
N LEU A 56 -23.89 -3.82 15.00
CA LEU A 56 -22.45 -3.87 14.75
C LEU A 56 -22.08 -3.31 13.38
N ILE A 57 -22.92 -3.54 12.36
CA ILE A 57 -22.64 -3.06 11.00
C ILE A 57 -22.61 -1.53 10.95
N SER A 58 -23.50 -0.83 11.65
CA SER A 58 -23.51 0.64 11.67
C SER A 58 -22.21 1.20 12.27
N LYS A 59 -21.69 0.57 13.33
CA LYS A 59 -20.42 0.97 13.94
C LYS A 59 -19.21 0.71 13.02
N VAL A 60 -19.18 -0.44 12.35
CA VAL A 60 -18.13 -0.77 11.38
C VAL A 60 -18.17 0.18 10.18
N MET A 61 -19.37 0.45 9.65
CA MET A 61 -19.54 1.38 8.51
C MET A 61 -19.21 2.82 8.85
N GLY A 62 -19.40 3.24 10.11
CA GLY A 62 -19.01 4.57 10.61
C GLY A 62 -17.56 4.68 11.08
N SER A 63 -16.75 3.62 10.99
CA SER A 63 -15.36 3.58 11.47
C SER A 63 -14.35 3.60 10.32
N ILE A 64 -13.07 3.76 10.67
CA ILE A 64 -11.93 3.63 9.74
C ILE A 64 -11.77 2.22 9.13
N SER A 65 -12.52 1.23 9.63
CA SER A 65 -12.64 -0.08 8.99
C SER A 65 -13.40 0.00 7.66
N ASN A 66 -14.23 1.02 7.49
CA ASN A 66 -14.84 1.35 6.20
C ASN A 66 -13.79 1.99 5.27
N PRO A 67 -13.49 1.39 4.10
CA PRO A 67 -12.50 1.92 3.17
C PRO A 67 -12.79 3.36 2.70
N GLU A 68 -14.06 3.75 2.56
CA GLU A 68 -14.45 5.11 2.15
C GLU A 68 -14.11 6.14 3.22
N ILE A 69 -14.42 5.85 4.49
CA ILE A 69 -14.05 6.73 5.61
C ILE A 69 -12.54 6.85 5.70
N ARG A 70 -11.83 5.71 5.64
CA ARG A 70 -10.37 5.72 5.66
C ARG A 70 -9.76 6.52 4.51
N ARG A 71 -10.33 6.42 3.31
CA ARG A 71 -9.90 7.23 2.15
C ARG A 71 -10.12 8.73 2.40
N MET A 72 -11.29 9.11 2.91
CA MET A 72 -11.59 10.52 3.22
C MET A 72 -10.65 11.08 4.29
N GLU A 73 -10.41 10.35 5.37
CA GLU A 73 -9.47 10.75 6.42
C GLU A 73 -8.04 10.91 5.89
N LEU A 74 -7.59 9.98 5.04
CA LEU A 74 -6.29 10.06 4.39
C LEU A 74 -6.18 11.31 3.52
N MET A 75 -7.18 11.59 2.68
CA MET A 75 -7.21 12.78 1.81
C MET A 75 -7.25 14.07 2.61
N ASN A 76 -8.04 14.12 3.69
CA ASN A 76 -8.07 15.27 4.59
C ASN A 76 -6.74 15.50 5.30
N THR A 77 -6.07 14.41 5.70
CA THR A 77 -4.74 14.49 6.33
C THR A 77 -3.71 15.04 5.34
N ILE A 78 -3.70 14.55 4.09
CA ILE A 78 -2.79 15.06 3.04
C ILE A 78 -3.05 16.56 2.80
N ALA A 79 -4.30 16.96 2.59
CA ALA A 79 -4.66 18.35 2.37
C ALA A 79 -4.34 19.25 3.59
N GLY A 80 -4.43 18.71 4.81
CA GLY A 80 -4.05 19.40 6.04
C GLY A 80 -2.54 19.65 6.12
N ILE A 81 -1.74 18.63 5.82
CA ILE A 81 -0.28 18.74 5.78
C ILE A 81 0.17 19.75 4.72
N GLU A 82 -0.42 19.69 3.52
CA GLU A 82 -0.12 20.58 2.41
C GLU A 82 -0.42 22.06 2.79
N ARG A 83 -1.60 22.33 3.36
CA ARG A 83 -1.97 23.68 3.82
C ARG A 83 -1.04 24.19 4.93
N TYR A 84 -0.66 23.32 5.86
CA TYR A 84 0.29 23.68 6.90
C TYR A 84 1.65 24.05 6.29
N ALA A 85 2.19 23.22 5.39
CA ALA A 85 3.46 23.46 4.71
C ALA A 85 3.44 24.78 3.91
N ALA A 86 2.37 25.02 3.15
CA ALA A 86 2.19 26.27 2.41
C ALA A 86 2.19 27.49 3.35
N GLY A 87 1.53 27.40 4.51
CA GLY A 87 1.50 28.45 5.52
C GLY A 87 2.87 28.71 6.18
N GLN A 88 3.76 27.71 6.22
CA GLN A 88 5.14 27.84 6.72
C GLN A 88 6.13 28.29 5.63
N GLY A 89 5.75 28.25 4.36
CA GLY A 89 6.66 28.46 3.22
C GLY A 89 7.59 27.27 2.97
N ASP A 90 7.21 26.07 3.44
CA ASP A 90 8.02 24.86 3.28
C ASP A 90 7.90 24.31 1.87
N VAL A 91 8.99 23.70 1.37
CA VAL A 91 9.05 23.12 0.02
C VAL A 91 8.58 21.68 0.07
N GLY A 92 7.63 21.33 -0.83
CA GLY A 92 7.11 19.99 -1.00
C GLY A 92 7.92 19.18 -2.03
N MET A 93 8.19 17.91 -1.72
CA MET A 93 8.86 16.96 -2.59
C MET A 93 8.05 15.67 -2.68
N PHE A 94 7.80 15.19 -3.90
CA PHE A 94 7.26 13.86 -4.12
C PHE A 94 8.39 12.89 -4.46
N ILE A 95 8.59 11.88 -3.60
CA ILE A 95 9.70 10.93 -3.71
C ILE A 95 9.13 9.52 -3.85
N THR A 96 9.70 8.74 -4.78
CA THR A 96 9.42 7.30 -4.89
C THR A 96 10.69 6.52 -4.57
N ILE A 97 10.58 5.55 -3.66
CA ILE A 97 11.66 4.61 -3.33
C ILE A 97 11.21 3.20 -3.72
N THR A 98 11.98 2.55 -4.58
CA THR A 98 11.76 1.18 -5.02
C THR A 98 12.78 0.22 -4.41
N THR A 99 12.40 -1.04 -4.30
CA THR A 99 13.32 -2.11 -3.92
C THR A 99 14.27 -2.45 -5.07
N PRO A 100 15.52 -2.87 -4.79
CA PRO A 100 16.43 -3.40 -5.80
C PRO A 100 15.88 -4.62 -6.55
N SER A 101 16.39 -4.85 -7.76
CA SER A 101 15.92 -5.92 -8.65
C SER A 101 15.93 -7.32 -8.04
N LYS A 102 16.81 -7.59 -7.08
CA LYS A 102 16.86 -8.89 -6.38
C LYS A 102 15.59 -9.27 -5.61
N TYR A 103 14.74 -8.27 -5.29
CA TYR A 103 13.44 -8.50 -4.61
C TYR A 103 12.29 -8.76 -5.59
N HIS A 104 12.54 -8.54 -6.90
CA HIS A 104 11.52 -8.65 -7.94
C HIS A 104 11.59 -10.02 -8.63
N PRO A 105 10.50 -10.83 -8.61
CA PRO A 105 10.45 -12.10 -9.36
C PRO A 105 10.46 -11.90 -10.86
N THR A 106 10.10 -10.71 -11.34
CA THR A 106 10.08 -10.37 -12.76
C THR A 106 10.92 -9.13 -13.04
N ARG A 107 11.35 -8.97 -14.29
CA ARG A 107 12.03 -7.79 -14.80
C ARG A 107 11.48 -7.39 -16.16
N GLN A 108 11.48 -6.10 -16.43
CA GLN A 108 11.16 -5.60 -17.77
C GLN A 108 12.43 -5.57 -18.64
N VAL A 109 12.34 -6.15 -19.83
CA VAL A 109 13.42 -6.17 -20.83
C VAL A 109 12.92 -5.54 -22.12
N GLY A 110 13.74 -4.68 -22.74
CA GLY A 110 13.40 -3.95 -23.98
C GLY A 110 13.32 -2.44 -23.79
N LYS A 111 13.12 -1.71 -24.88
CA LYS A 111 13.01 -0.24 -24.90
C LYS A 111 11.68 0.18 -25.53
N GLY A 112 11.11 1.29 -25.05
CA GLY A 112 9.86 1.86 -25.58
C GLY A 112 8.69 0.88 -25.51
N ASP A 113 7.94 0.76 -26.59
CA ASP A 113 6.75 -0.10 -26.69
C ASP A 113 7.07 -1.60 -26.84
N LYS A 114 8.36 -1.95 -27.01
CA LYS A 114 8.84 -3.35 -27.12
C LYS A 114 9.28 -3.92 -25.76
N LYS A 115 8.76 -3.41 -24.66
CA LYS A 115 9.04 -3.95 -23.33
C LYS A 115 8.31 -5.27 -23.13
N THR A 116 9.05 -6.29 -22.73
CA THR A 116 8.51 -7.60 -22.33
C THR A 116 8.85 -7.89 -20.87
N VAL A 117 7.96 -8.57 -20.17
CA VAL A 117 8.20 -9.03 -18.81
C VAL A 117 8.85 -10.41 -18.88
N GLN A 118 9.96 -10.59 -18.19
CA GLN A 118 10.70 -11.84 -18.11
C GLN A 118 10.91 -12.23 -16.66
N LEU A 119 11.10 -13.51 -16.38
CA LEU A 119 11.51 -13.98 -15.05
C LEU A 119 12.89 -13.42 -14.70
N ASN A 120 13.04 -13.03 -13.46
CA ASN A 120 14.33 -12.59 -12.92
C ASN A 120 15.07 -13.78 -12.31
N HIS A 121 16.04 -14.33 -13.05
CA HIS A 121 16.84 -15.47 -12.60
C HIS A 121 17.69 -15.17 -11.35
N GLY A 122 17.89 -13.92 -10.98
CA GLY A 122 18.58 -13.51 -9.76
C GLY A 122 17.67 -13.46 -8.52
N TRP A 123 16.36 -13.69 -8.70
CA TRP A 123 15.40 -13.72 -7.60
C TRP A 123 15.33 -15.12 -6.96
N ASN A 124 15.30 -15.16 -5.63
CA ASN A 124 15.12 -16.38 -4.86
C ASN A 124 13.89 -16.24 -3.97
N GLU A 125 12.88 -17.06 -4.23
CA GLU A 125 11.60 -17.06 -3.52
C GLU A 125 11.71 -17.24 -2.00
N THR A 126 12.68 -18.03 -1.55
CA THR A 126 12.88 -18.29 -0.11
C THR A 126 13.63 -17.16 0.61
N ALA A 127 14.45 -16.40 -0.13
CA ALA A 127 15.29 -15.34 0.42
C ALA A 127 14.68 -13.93 0.26
N PHE A 128 13.82 -13.70 -0.73
CA PHE A 128 13.34 -12.37 -1.09
C PHE A 128 11.82 -12.31 -1.26
N THR A 129 11.12 -12.33 -0.13
CA THR A 129 9.67 -12.14 -0.09
C THR A 129 9.30 -10.64 -0.14
N PRO A 130 8.04 -10.28 -0.43
CA PRO A 130 7.56 -8.90 -0.30
C PRO A 130 7.79 -8.30 1.09
N LYS A 131 7.75 -9.13 2.14
CA LYS A 131 8.07 -8.72 3.52
C LYS A 131 9.53 -8.31 3.67
N ASP A 132 10.44 -8.99 3.00
CA ASP A 132 11.87 -8.65 3.04
C ASP A 132 12.14 -7.38 2.25
N GLY A 133 11.44 -7.16 1.13
CA GLY A 133 11.42 -5.88 0.41
C GLY A 133 10.96 -4.73 1.30
N GLN A 134 9.88 -4.92 2.05
CA GLN A 134 9.39 -3.93 3.01
C GLN A 134 10.41 -3.64 4.13
N ARG A 135 11.06 -4.67 4.67
CA ARG A 135 12.14 -4.49 5.68
C ARG A 135 13.31 -3.69 5.12
N TYR A 136 13.70 -3.96 3.87
CA TYR A 136 14.73 -3.21 3.17
C TYR A 136 14.35 -1.72 3.09
N LEU A 137 13.14 -1.39 2.62
CA LEU A 137 12.66 -0.01 2.52
C LEU A 137 12.62 0.68 3.89
N CYS A 138 12.19 -0.03 4.95
CA CYS A 138 12.24 0.50 6.32
C CYS A 138 13.67 0.85 6.76
N ARG A 139 14.66 0.01 6.41
CA ARG A 139 16.08 0.28 6.70
C ARG A 139 16.58 1.50 5.95
N ILE A 140 16.29 1.61 4.65
CA ILE A 140 16.66 2.79 3.84
C ILE A 140 16.06 4.06 4.43
N TRP A 141 14.79 4.03 4.80
CA TRP A 141 14.13 5.17 5.46
C TRP A 141 14.78 5.54 6.78
N SER A 142 15.22 4.57 7.58
CA SER A 142 15.96 4.86 8.81
C SER A 142 17.26 5.62 8.53
N LEU A 143 18.02 5.20 7.51
CA LEU A 143 19.25 5.88 7.10
C LEU A 143 18.97 7.30 6.57
N MET A 144 17.92 7.46 5.76
CA MET A 144 17.50 8.78 5.27
C MET A 144 17.16 9.74 6.41
N ARG A 145 16.38 9.28 7.41
CA ARG A 145 16.04 10.11 8.57
C ARG A 145 17.26 10.53 9.38
N THR A 146 18.24 9.64 9.52
CA THR A 146 19.51 9.97 10.17
C THR A 146 20.24 11.04 9.37
N ALA A 147 20.36 10.87 8.06
CA ALA A 147 20.99 11.87 7.20
C ALA A 147 20.28 13.24 7.24
N PHE A 148 18.95 13.27 7.24
CA PHE A 148 18.19 14.53 7.40
C PHE A 148 18.53 15.21 8.73
N LYS A 149 18.51 14.45 9.83
CA LYS A 149 18.87 14.97 11.15
C LYS A 149 20.30 15.51 11.20
N ASP A 150 21.28 14.79 10.65
CA ASP A 150 22.68 15.16 10.65
C ASP A 150 22.95 16.43 9.83
N ASN A 151 22.11 16.70 8.83
CA ASN A 151 22.15 17.92 8.01
C ASN A 151 21.19 19.04 8.53
N GLY A 152 20.60 18.87 9.69
CA GLY A 152 19.70 19.88 10.29
C GLY A 152 18.34 20.02 9.59
N LEU A 153 17.98 19.09 8.69
CA LEU A 153 16.73 19.14 7.95
C LEU A 153 15.58 18.56 8.78
N GLN A 154 14.55 19.35 8.99
CA GLN A 154 13.31 18.92 9.59
C GLN A 154 12.32 18.53 8.48
N VAL A 155 12.16 17.23 8.27
CA VAL A 155 11.32 16.67 7.21
C VAL A 155 10.08 16.03 7.83
N TYR A 156 8.91 16.37 7.31
CA TYR A 156 7.63 15.79 7.70
C TYR A 156 6.77 15.51 6.46
N GLY A 157 5.70 14.78 6.63
CA GLY A 157 4.81 14.46 5.51
C GLY A 157 4.17 13.08 5.64
N MET A 158 3.85 12.49 4.50
CA MET A 158 3.14 11.22 4.43
C MET A 158 3.87 10.23 3.53
N ARG A 159 3.73 8.96 3.89
CA ARG A 159 4.25 7.82 3.12
C ARG A 159 3.14 6.81 2.84
N VAL A 160 3.02 6.39 1.61
CA VAL A 160 2.12 5.33 1.16
C VAL A 160 2.93 4.18 0.59
N VAL A 161 2.52 2.95 0.90
CA VAL A 161 3.11 1.73 0.34
C VAL A 161 2.19 1.23 -0.77
N GLU A 162 2.75 0.98 -1.92
CA GLU A 162 2.04 0.46 -3.10
C GLU A 162 2.75 -0.81 -3.61
N PRO A 163 2.03 -1.85 -4.03
CA PRO A 163 2.65 -3.01 -4.66
C PRO A 163 2.96 -2.72 -6.13
N HIS A 164 4.10 -3.19 -6.61
CA HIS A 164 4.33 -3.38 -8.05
C HIS A 164 3.44 -4.51 -8.60
N HIS A 165 3.37 -4.65 -9.93
CA HIS A 165 2.61 -5.72 -10.59
C HIS A 165 3.04 -7.13 -10.14
N ASP A 166 4.26 -7.30 -9.69
CA ASP A 166 4.81 -8.54 -9.15
C ASP A 166 4.62 -8.70 -7.63
N GLY A 167 3.88 -7.78 -7.00
CA GLY A 167 3.60 -7.76 -5.56
C GLY A 167 4.73 -7.18 -4.70
N THR A 168 5.86 -6.77 -5.28
CA THR A 168 6.97 -6.17 -4.53
C THR A 168 6.61 -4.77 -4.08
N PRO A 169 6.84 -4.39 -2.81
CA PRO A 169 6.46 -3.07 -2.32
C PRO A 169 7.37 -1.96 -2.84
N HIS A 170 6.79 -0.81 -3.11
CA HIS A 170 7.50 0.45 -3.25
C HIS A 170 6.78 1.56 -2.48
N TRP A 171 7.46 2.65 -2.21
CA TRP A 171 6.96 3.73 -1.41
C TRP A 171 6.86 5.02 -2.20
N HIS A 172 5.69 5.64 -2.10
CA HIS A 172 5.48 7.02 -2.47
C HIS A 172 5.45 7.88 -1.21
N MET A 173 6.17 8.97 -1.23
CA MET A 173 6.27 9.89 -0.10
C MET A 173 6.05 11.31 -0.58
N MET A 174 5.16 12.02 0.09
CA MET A 174 5.05 13.47 0.01
C MET A 174 5.70 14.04 1.25
N LEU A 175 6.85 14.66 1.09
CA LEU A 175 7.66 15.21 2.16
C LEU A 175 7.79 16.72 2.01
N PHE A 176 7.81 17.41 3.13
CA PHE A 176 7.98 18.86 3.22
C PHE A 176 9.16 19.18 4.13
N CYS A 177 9.89 20.21 3.79
CA CYS A 177 10.99 20.77 4.57
C CYS A 177 11.17 22.27 4.28
N LYS A 178 11.85 22.95 5.20
CA LYS A 178 12.30 24.33 4.97
C LYS A 178 13.39 24.38 3.92
#